data_d989c88b207cdfc84e5ee151d28f8dab
#
_entry.id   d989c88b207cdfc84e5ee151d28f8dab
#
_cell.length_a   1.000
_cell.length_b   1.000
_cell.length_c   1.000
_cell.angle_alpha   90.00
_cell.angle_beta   90.00
_cell.angle_gamma   90.00
#
_symmetry.space_group_name_H-M   'P 1'
#
loop_
_entity.id
_entity.type
_entity.pdbx_description
1 polymer ?
#
loop_
_entity_poly.entity_id
_entity_poly.type
_entity_poly.pdbx_seq_one_letter_code
_entity_poly.pdbx_strand_id
1 'polypeptide(L)'
;MTKILYIEDNDDNVYMLKMRLELLGDYEVLAAENGEKGCEMAAMEQPDLILMDLEMPVVDGWEATRRLKGSPTTCHIPIIALSAHALGGEREKALAAGCNEFDTKPIEFDRLVATLRRVLASHK
;
A
#
# COMPACT_ATOMS: atom_id res chain seq x y z
N MET A 1 7.30 16.68 -0.87
CA MET A 1 7.13 15.52 -1.75
C MET A 1 6.34 14.45 -1.03
N THR A 2 5.36 13.87 -1.66
CA THR A 2 4.53 12.82 -1.06
C THR A 2 5.33 11.52 -0.95
N LYS A 3 5.38 10.95 0.23
CA LYS A 3 6.12 9.73 0.51
C LYS A 3 5.16 8.54 0.50
N ILE A 4 5.45 7.56 -0.35
CA ILE A 4 4.64 6.34 -0.47
C ILE A 4 5.50 5.14 -0.07
N LEU A 5 4.97 4.29 0.80
CA LEU A 5 5.61 3.04 1.16
C LEU A 5 4.92 1.91 0.39
N TYR A 6 5.67 1.21 -0.44
CA TYR A 6 5.17 0.08 -1.20
C TYR A 6 5.67 -1.22 -0.57
N ILE A 7 4.75 -2.00 -0.03
CA ILE A 7 5.08 -3.27 0.63
C ILE A 7 4.78 -4.38 -0.37
N GLU A 8 5.85 -4.97 -0.92
CA GLU A 8 5.79 -5.92 -2.03
C GLU A 8 7.07 -6.76 -2.03
N ASP A 9 6.93 -8.06 -2.18
CA ASP A 9 8.08 -8.97 -2.15
C ASP A 9 8.76 -9.18 -3.51
N ASN A 10 8.15 -8.74 -4.61
CA ASN A 10 8.69 -8.90 -5.95
C ASN A 10 9.46 -7.65 -6.38
N ASP A 11 10.78 -7.78 -6.54
CA ASP A 11 11.64 -6.65 -6.86
C ASP A 11 11.30 -5.99 -8.19
N ASP A 12 10.87 -6.76 -9.18
CA ASP A 12 10.49 -6.21 -10.49
C ASP A 12 9.26 -5.34 -10.39
N ASN A 13 8.27 -5.78 -9.59
CA ASN A 13 7.06 -4.99 -9.37
C ASN A 13 7.40 -3.69 -8.65
N VAL A 14 8.28 -3.76 -7.65
CA VAL A 14 8.74 -2.57 -6.93
C VAL A 14 9.42 -1.59 -7.87
N TYR A 15 10.37 -2.09 -8.67
CA TYR A 15 11.14 -1.24 -9.60
C TYR A 15 10.23 -0.53 -10.59
N MET A 16 9.30 -1.27 -11.20
CA MET A 16 8.41 -0.71 -12.21
C MET A 16 7.52 0.39 -11.63
N LEU A 17 6.90 0.13 -10.50
CA LEU A 17 5.98 1.11 -9.91
C LEU A 17 6.73 2.32 -9.35
N LYS A 18 7.84 2.08 -8.67
CA LYS A 18 8.67 3.15 -8.12
C LYS A 18 9.13 4.09 -9.24
N MET A 19 9.67 3.54 -10.32
CA MET A 19 10.13 4.34 -11.45
C MET A 19 9.01 5.19 -12.04
N ARG A 20 7.84 4.58 -12.26
CA ARG A 20 6.72 5.29 -12.88
C ARG A 20 6.16 6.38 -11.98
N LEU A 21 6.02 6.12 -10.69
CA LEU A 21 5.51 7.13 -9.76
C LEU A 21 6.52 8.28 -9.59
N GLU A 22 7.79 7.97 -9.46
CA GLU A 22 8.81 9.01 -9.27
C GLU A 22 8.99 9.88 -10.52
N LEU A 23 8.71 9.34 -11.71
CA LEU A 23 8.74 10.13 -12.93
C LEU A 23 7.67 11.22 -12.96
N LEU A 24 6.59 11.07 -12.19
CA LEU A 24 5.58 12.12 -12.09
C LEU A 24 6.09 13.37 -11.35
N GLY A 25 7.18 13.24 -10.59
CA GLY A 25 7.85 14.36 -9.95
C GLY A 25 7.36 14.72 -8.55
N ASP A 26 6.21 14.19 -8.14
CA ASP A 26 5.57 14.56 -6.87
C ASP A 26 5.72 13.50 -5.79
N TYR A 27 6.34 12.36 -6.10
CA TYR A 27 6.33 11.19 -5.22
C TYR A 27 7.73 10.66 -4.95
N GLU A 28 7.94 10.26 -3.70
CA GLU A 28 9.09 9.46 -3.29
C GLU A 28 8.55 8.10 -2.87
N VAL A 29 9.11 7.01 -3.41
CA VAL A 29 8.63 5.66 -3.11
C VAL A 29 9.70 4.90 -2.33
N LEU A 30 9.30 4.45 -1.14
CA LEU A 30 10.09 3.53 -0.32
C LEU A 30 9.51 2.13 -0.50
N ALA A 31 10.34 1.12 -0.34
CA ALA A 31 9.91 -0.27 -0.51
C ALA A 31 10.26 -1.11 0.69
N ALA A 32 9.35 -2.01 1.06
CA ALA A 32 9.60 -3.04 2.06
C ALA A 32 9.28 -4.38 1.43
N GLU A 33 10.13 -5.39 1.69
CA GLU A 33 10.04 -6.68 1.00
C GLU A 33 9.04 -7.65 1.64
N ASN A 34 8.53 -7.33 2.82
CA ASN A 34 7.51 -8.16 3.48
C ASN A 34 6.71 -7.30 4.47
N GLY A 35 5.66 -7.92 5.02
CA GLY A 35 4.75 -7.21 5.92
C GLY A 35 5.39 -6.77 7.22
N GLU A 36 6.31 -7.56 7.77
CA GLU A 36 6.98 -7.19 9.02
C GLU A 36 7.86 -5.96 8.84
N LYS A 37 8.70 -5.96 7.79
CA LYS A 37 9.53 -4.81 7.48
C LYS A 37 8.68 -3.60 7.11
N GLY A 38 7.55 -3.85 6.42
CA GLY A 38 6.61 -2.79 6.08
C GLY A 38 6.06 -2.09 7.31
N CYS A 39 5.68 -2.85 8.33
CA CYS A 39 5.18 -2.26 9.57
C CYS A 39 6.27 -1.45 10.28
N GLU A 40 7.49 -1.97 10.33
CA GLU A 40 8.62 -1.25 10.92
C GLU A 40 8.91 0.05 10.18
N MET A 41 8.97 -0.01 8.86
CA MET A 41 9.25 1.17 8.05
C MET A 41 8.13 2.21 8.15
N ALA A 42 6.88 1.77 8.22
CA ALA A 42 5.76 2.70 8.37
C ALA A 42 5.86 3.49 9.67
N ALA A 43 6.26 2.83 10.76
CA ALA A 43 6.43 3.50 12.04
C ALA A 43 7.59 4.49 12.01
N MET A 44 8.70 4.12 11.35
CA MET A 44 9.90 4.95 11.29
C MET A 44 9.78 6.10 10.31
N GLU A 45 9.28 5.81 9.11
CA GLU A 45 9.30 6.77 8.00
C GLU A 45 8.05 7.64 7.93
N GLN A 46 6.97 7.22 8.56
CA GLN A 46 5.69 7.94 8.54
C GLN A 46 5.28 8.35 7.13
N PRO A 47 5.09 7.37 6.22
CA PRO A 47 4.69 7.71 4.85
C PRO A 47 3.31 8.33 4.81
N ASP A 48 3.02 9.02 3.73
CA ASP A 48 1.72 9.63 3.52
C ASP A 48 0.67 8.62 3.08
N LEU A 49 1.11 7.50 2.51
CA LEU A 49 0.23 6.46 2.02
C LEU A 49 1.01 5.14 1.89
N ILE A 50 0.33 4.02 2.11
CA ILE A 50 0.90 2.69 1.95
C ILE A 50 0.17 1.96 0.82
N LEU A 51 0.96 1.38 -0.12
CA LEU A 51 0.45 0.41 -1.08
C LEU A 51 0.81 -0.97 -0.55
N MET A 52 -0.21 -1.81 -0.34
CA MET A 52 -0.05 -3.08 0.36
C MET A 52 -0.41 -4.25 -0.54
N ASP A 53 0.60 -5.06 -0.90
CA ASP A 53 0.34 -6.32 -1.58
C ASP A 53 -0.27 -7.31 -0.59
N LEU A 54 -1.42 -7.87 -0.94
CA LEU A 54 -2.11 -8.81 -0.04
C LEU A 54 -1.53 -10.23 -0.11
N GLU A 55 -0.90 -10.60 -1.23
CA GLU A 55 -0.33 -11.95 -1.41
C GLU A 55 1.18 -11.93 -1.15
N MET A 56 1.57 -11.98 0.12
CA MET A 56 2.98 -12.05 0.51
C MET A 56 3.21 -13.21 1.48
N PRO A 57 4.43 -13.79 1.47
CA PRO A 57 4.77 -14.83 2.44
C PRO A 57 4.98 -14.25 3.84
N VAL A 58 4.99 -15.13 4.83
CA VAL A 58 5.28 -14.86 6.26
C VAL A 58 4.19 -14.00 6.89
N VAL A 59 4.31 -12.67 6.83
CA VAL A 59 3.25 -11.76 7.28
C VAL A 59 2.58 -11.23 6.02
N ASP A 60 1.39 -11.73 5.72
CA ASP A 60 0.66 -11.32 4.52
C ASP A 60 0.07 -9.91 4.69
N GLY A 61 -0.49 -9.39 3.60
CA GLY A 61 -1.02 -8.03 3.60
C GLY A 61 -2.21 -7.84 4.54
N TRP A 62 -2.99 -8.89 4.78
CA TRP A 62 -4.10 -8.81 5.73
C TRP A 62 -3.61 -8.57 7.15
N GLU A 63 -2.64 -9.39 7.58
CA GLU A 63 -2.07 -9.28 8.92
C GLU A 63 -1.32 -7.97 9.07
N ALA A 64 -0.54 -7.58 8.05
CA ALA A 64 0.20 -6.31 8.10
C ALA A 64 -0.77 -5.13 8.24
N THR A 65 -1.89 -5.15 7.50
CA THR A 65 -2.90 -4.10 7.59
C THR A 65 -3.48 -4.03 9.00
N ARG A 66 -3.82 -5.18 9.58
CA ARG A 66 -4.36 -5.21 10.94
C ARG A 66 -3.38 -4.64 11.94
N ARG A 67 -2.09 -4.99 11.82
CA ARG A 67 -1.05 -4.46 12.71
C ARG A 67 -0.91 -2.94 12.58
N LEU A 68 -0.89 -2.44 11.35
CA LEU A 68 -0.76 -1.01 11.10
C LEU A 68 -1.96 -0.24 11.65
N LYS A 69 -3.17 -0.72 11.42
CA LYS A 69 -4.38 -0.05 11.88
C LYS A 69 -4.60 -0.21 13.38
N GLY A 70 -3.99 -1.22 13.99
CA GLY A 70 -4.06 -1.43 15.44
C GLY A 70 -3.03 -0.67 16.24
N SER A 71 -2.10 0.02 15.60
CA SER A 71 -1.03 0.77 16.29
C SER A 71 -1.31 2.26 16.25
N PRO A 72 -1.23 2.97 17.39
CA PRO A 72 -1.44 4.42 17.40
C PRO A 72 -0.40 5.18 16.58
N THR A 73 0.76 4.59 16.33
CA THR A 73 1.81 5.23 15.54
C THR A 73 1.49 5.25 14.04
N THR A 74 0.74 4.26 13.55
CA THR A 74 0.52 4.07 12.11
C THR A 74 -0.93 4.02 11.69
N CYS A 75 -1.87 3.99 12.64
CA CYS A 75 -3.30 3.80 12.30
C CYS A 75 -3.87 4.92 11.43
N HIS A 76 -3.25 6.09 11.43
CA HIS A 76 -3.69 7.23 10.63
C HIS A 76 -3.26 7.18 9.17
N ILE A 77 -2.32 6.29 8.83
CA ILE A 77 -1.77 6.22 7.47
C ILE A 77 -2.76 5.47 6.56
N PRO A 78 -3.20 6.07 5.44
CA PRO A 78 -4.12 5.38 4.55
C PRO A 78 -3.42 4.24 3.80
N ILE A 79 -4.15 3.14 3.60
CA ILE A 79 -3.65 1.94 2.95
C ILE A 79 -4.50 1.61 1.74
N ILE A 80 -3.86 1.42 0.59
CA ILE A 80 -4.50 0.89 -0.61
C ILE A 80 -4.03 -0.55 -0.77
N ALA A 81 -4.96 -1.50 -0.70
CA ALA A 81 -4.66 -2.91 -0.87
C ALA A 81 -4.58 -3.28 -2.35
N LEU A 82 -3.61 -4.13 -2.71
CA LEU A 82 -3.44 -4.61 -4.07
C LEU A 82 -3.53 -6.14 -4.07
N SER A 83 -4.39 -6.70 -4.92
CA SER A 83 -4.61 -8.15 -4.94
C SER A 83 -4.77 -8.67 -6.37
N ALA A 84 -4.19 -9.86 -6.64
CA ALA A 84 -4.42 -10.58 -7.89
C ALA A 84 -5.79 -11.29 -7.87
N HIS A 85 -6.45 -11.34 -6.73
CA HIS A 85 -7.70 -12.07 -6.53
C HIS A 85 -8.83 -11.13 -6.20
N ALA A 86 -9.57 -10.69 -7.22
CA ALA A 86 -10.67 -9.74 -7.04
C ALA A 86 -12.01 -10.40 -6.74
N LEU A 87 -12.10 -11.73 -6.92
CA LEU A 87 -13.33 -12.48 -6.70
C LEU A 87 -13.40 -13.03 -5.29
N GLY A 88 -14.61 -13.39 -4.84
CA GLY A 88 -14.77 -14.05 -3.56
C GLY A 88 -14.72 -13.15 -2.34
N GLY A 89 -15.01 -11.87 -2.49
CA GLY A 89 -15.13 -10.96 -1.34
C GLY A 89 -13.81 -10.39 -0.85
N GLU A 90 -12.75 -10.45 -1.67
CA GLU A 90 -11.43 -9.92 -1.29
C GLU A 90 -11.49 -8.42 -0.97
N ARG A 91 -12.26 -7.66 -1.75
CA ARG A 91 -12.42 -6.22 -1.50
C ARG A 91 -13.03 -5.96 -0.14
N GLU A 92 -14.11 -6.68 0.18
CA GLU A 92 -14.79 -6.50 1.46
C GLU A 92 -13.91 -6.88 2.63
N LYS A 93 -13.10 -7.93 2.49
CA LYS A 93 -12.15 -8.34 3.52
C LYS A 93 -11.06 -7.28 3.72
N ALA A 94 -10.56 -6.71 2.63
CA ALA A 94 -9.54 -5.68 2.72
C ALA A 94 -10.06 -4.46 3.47
N LEU A 95 -11.25 -4.01 3.14
CA LEU A 95 -11.87 -2.87 3.80
C LEU A 95 -12.16 -3.18 5.27
N ALA A 96 -12.62 -4.40 5.56
CA ALA A 96 -12.87 -4.83 6.94
C ALA A 96 -11.59 -4.90 7.77
N ALA A 97 -10.45 -5.23 7.13
CA ALA A 97 -9.16 -5.26 7.83
C ALA A 97 -8.61 -3.85 8.10
N GLY A 98 -9.19 -2.83 7.48
CA GLY A 98 -8.80 -1.45 7.70
C GLY A 98 -8.22 -0.73 6.50
N CYS A 99 -8.16 -1.38 5.33
CA CYS A 99 -7.70 -0.70 4.11
C CYS A 99 -8.68 0.39 3.71
N ASN A 100 -8.14 1.48 3.20
CA ASN A 100 -8.95 2.61 2.78
C ASN A 100 -9.46 2.45 1.36
N GLU A 101 -8.75 1.67 0.56
CA GLU A 101 -9.12 1.40 -0.82
C GLU A 101 -8.55 0.05 -1.25
N PHE A 102 -9.03 -0.48 -2.37
CA PHE A 102 -8.63 -1.78 -2.91
C PHE A 102 -8.48 -1.66 -4.41
N ASP A 103 -7.42 -2.24 -4.98
CA ASP A 103 -7.23 -2.30 -6.41
C ASP A 103 -6.73 -3.69 -6.80
N THR A 104 -6.84 -4.02 -8.08
CA THR A 104 -6.52 -5.35 -8.58
C THR A 104 -5.22 -5.34 -9.38
N LYS A 105 -4.57 -6.50 -9.43
CA LYS A 105 -3.41 -6.73 -10.29
C LYS A 105 -3.88 -7.42 -11.57
N PRO A 106 -3.22 -7.19 -12.70
CA PRO A 106 -2.06 -6.30 -12.87
C PRO A 106 -2.44 -4.85 -12.65
N ILE A 107 -1.49 -4.08 -12.14
CA ILE A 107 -1.71 -2.67 -11.83
C ILE A 107 -1.99 -1.89 -13.12
N GLU A 108 -3.13 -1.20 -13.15
CA GLU A 108 -3.43 -0.24 -14.20
C GLU A 108 -3.00 1.12 -13.65
N PHE A 109 -1.90 1.65 -14.17
CA PHE A 109 -1.19 2.77 -13.56
C PHE A 109 -2.05 4.03 -13.40
N ASP A 110 -2.77 4.41 -14.46
CA ASP A 110 -3.57 5.64 -14.41
C ASP A 110 -4.69 5.53 -13.38
N ARG A 111 -5.31 4.34 -13.27
CA ARG A 111 -6.33 4.10 -12.26
C ARG A 111 -5.75 4.15 -10.86
N LEU A 112 -4.57 3.55 -10.67
CA LEU A 112 -3.91 3.57 -9.36
C LEU A 112 -3.57 4.99 -8.94
N VAL A 113 -3.02 5.80 -9.85
CA VAL A 113 -2.67 7.19 -9.56
C VAL A 113 -3.92 7.99 -9.19
N ALA A 114 -5.02 7.79 -9.92
CA ALA A 114 -6.28 8.47 -9.59
C ALA A 114 -6.77 8.09 -8.19
N THR A 115 -6.67 6.80 -7.85
CA THR A 115 -7.11 6.30 -6.54
C THR A 115 -6.24 6.87 -5.43
N LEU A 116 -4.91 6.85 -5.59
CA LEU A 116 -4.04 7.35 -4.53
C LEU A 116 -4.19 8.86 -4.33
N ARG A 117 -4.40 9.62 -5.40
CA ARG A 117 -4.66 11.07 -5.28
C ARG A 117 -5.95 11.35 -4.53
N ARG A 118 -7.00 10.59 -4.82
CA ARG A 118 -8.28 10.72 -4.11
C ARG A 118 -8.13 10.39 -2.63
N VAL A 119 -7.42 9.30 -2.31
CA VAL A 119 -7.20 8.90 -0.92
C VAL A 119 -6.38 9.93 -0.18
N LEU A 120 -5.30 10.43 -0.78
CA LEU A 120 -4.46 11.46 -0.17
C LEU A 120 -5.24 12.75 0.10
N ALA A 121 -6.11 13.14 -0.82
CA ALA A 121 -6.93 14.35 -0.64
C ALA A 121 -7.88 14.20 0.55
N SER A 122 -8.37 12.99 0.80
CA SER A 122 -9.30 12.71 1.91
C SER A 122 -8.62 12.68 3.27
N HIS A 123 -7.28 12.60 3.31
CA HIS A 123 -6.50 12.43 4.54
C HIS A 123 -5.62 13.64 4.87
N LYS A 124 -5.97 14.79 4.36
CA LYS A 124 -5.26 16.02 4.67
C LYS A 124 -5.61 16.52 6.06
#